data_bb7ff1e231a499a277655ac0a4699c92
#
_entry.id   bb7ff1e231a499a277655ac0a4699c92
#
_cell.length_a   1.000
_cell.length_b   1.000
_cell.length_c   1.000
_cell.angle_alpha   90.00
_cell.angle_beta   90.00
_cell.angle_gamma   90.00
#
_symmetry.space_group_name_H-M   'P 1'
#
loop_
_entity.id
_entity.type
_entity.pdbx_description
1 polymer ?
#
loop_
_entity_poly.entity_id
_entity_poly.type
_entity_poly.pdbx_seq_one_letter_code
_entity_poly.pdbx_strand_id
1 'polypeptide(L)'
;MNIAETISFIRDLYGEKEAFIPLHAPTFAGNEKKYLEECIDTTFVSSVGKFVDLFEQKVAEYTGAKYAVVCVNGTNALHIALKLSGVKAGDEVITQPLTFIATTNAIVYAGAIPVFVDVDKDTMGLSPTSLEHFLKENAELRGNECYHKQTNRRIKACMPMHTFGHACRIEEIIAICDRYHIDVVEDAAEAIGSYYKGKHLGTFAKIGGISFNGNKTITTGGGGMILTNDETIGKHAKHLTTQAKVPHAWEFVHDEIGYNYRMPNINAALGVAKLEQLDGFLANKRATAEAYKAYFEKQGITFFAEREYEKCNYWLNAIILNNKEERDAFLTETNAKGVMSRPIWQLMNRLPMFKDYPKTDLSNAEWLEARVVNIPSGVRKINND
;
A
#
# COMPACT_ATOMS: atom_id res chain seq x y z
N MET A 1 5.97 1.75 -30.25
CA MET A 1 7.14 2.06 -29.39
C MET A 1 8.35 1.26 -29.83
N ASN A 2 9.54 1.85 -29.85
CA ASN A 2 10.79 1.12 -30.06
C ASN A 2 11.31 0.58 -28.73
N ILE A 3 11.12 -0.72 -28.47
CA ILE A 3 11.47 -1.34 -27.18
C ILE A 3 12.98 -1.36 -26.96
N ALA A 4 13.78 -1.58 -28.02
CA ALA A 4 15.25 -1.60 -27.90
C ALA A 4 15.79 -0.22 -27.48
N GLU A 5 15.26 0.87 -28.03
CA GLU A 5 15.61 2.24 -27.64
C GLU A 5 15.18 2.54 -26.19
N THR A 6 14.00 2.06 -25.77
CA THR A 6 13.53 2.19 -24.40
C THR A 6 14.43 1.45 -23.42
N ILE A 7 14.89 0.25 -23.74
CA ILE A 7 15.86 -0.51 -22.94
C ILE A 7 17.17 0.27 -22.80
N SER A 8 17.69 0.82 -23.90
CA SER A 8 18.91 1.66 -23.87
C SER A 8 18.73 2.86 -22.96
N PHE A 9 17.62 3.59 -23.12
CA PHE A 9 17.30 4.73 -22.27
C PHE A 9 17.25 4.36 -20.77
N ILE A 10 16.56 3.25 -20.41
CA ILE A 10 16.50 2.81 -19.00
C ILE A 10 17.90 2.45 -18.48
N ARG A 11 18.73 1.79 -19.28
CA ARG A 11 20.10 1.45 -18.91
C ARG A 11 20.95 2.69 -18.69
N ASP A 12 20.87 3.67 -19.58
CA ASP A 12 21.58 4.94 -19.44
C ASP A 12 21.11 5.71 -18.18
N LEU A 13 19.79 5.73 -17.94
CA LEU A 13 19.19 6.38 -16.78
C LEU A 13 19.68 5.78 -15.44
N TYR A 14 19.91 4.47 -15.41
CA TYR A 14 20.42 3.76 -14.21
C TYR A 14 21.95 3.64 -14.17
N GLY A 15 22.64 4.05 -15.23
CA GLY A 15 24.09 3.90 -15.35
C GLY A 15 24.57 2.44 -15.42
N GLU A 16 23.71 1.51 -15.85
CA GLU A 16 23.96 0.07 -15.87
C GLU A 16 23.88 -0.50 -17.30
N LYS A 17 25.04 -0.69 -17.93
CA LYS A 17 25.10 -1.13 -19.34
C LYS A 17 24.72 -2.60 -19.53
N GLU A 18 25.16 -3.49 -18.65
CA GLU A 18 25.01 -4.95 -18.83
C GLU A 18 24.33 -5.64 -17.64
N ALA A 19 24.52 -5.10 -16.41
CA ALA A 19 23.96 -5.70 -15.21
C ALA A 19 22.42 -5.73 -15.23
N PHE A 20 21.85 -6.63 -14.43
CA PHE A 20 20.41 -6.72 -14.25
C PHE A 20 19.88 -5.50 -13.51
N ILE A 21 18.86 -4.85 -14.04
CA ILE A 21 18.16 -3.73 -13.42
C ILE A 21 16.86 -4.25 -12.79
N PRO A 22 16.76 -4.33 -11.45
CA PRO A 22 15.56 -4.80 -10.79
C PRO A 22 14.43 -3.77 -10.89
N LEU A 23 13.18 -4.23 -10.73
CA LEU A 23 12.02 -3.34 -10.69
C LEU A 23 12.11 -2.33 -9.53
N HIS A 24 12.43 -2.83 -8.35
CA HIS A 24 12.72 -2.04 -7.16
C HIS A 24 13.55 -2.86 -6.18
N ALA A 25 14.73 -2.37 -5.85
CA ALA A 25 15.62 -2.97 -4.85
C ALA A 25 15.83 -1.98 -3.68
N PRO A 26 16.00 -2.47 -2.45
CA PRO A 26 16.33 -1.60 -1.32
C PRO A 26 17.76 -1.05 -1.46
N THR A 27 17.95 0.19 -1.02
CA THR A 27 19.25 0.86 -0.95
C THR A 27 19.63 1.04 0.52
N PHE A 28 20.83 0.67 0.92
CA PHE A 28 21.35 0.78 2.28
C PHE A 28 22.59 1.69 2.25
N ALA A 29 22.41 2.93 2.70
CA ALA A 29 23.44 3.95 2.62
C ALA A 29 23.56 4.81 3.91
N GLY A 30 22.89 4.42 4.98
CA GLY A 30 22.81 5.15 6.23
C GLY A 30 23.27 4.33 7.45
N ASN A 31 22.54 4.50 8.54
CA ASN A 31 22.86 3.94 9.85
C ASN A 31 22.40 2.47 10.04
N GLU A 32 21.99 1.77 8.98
CA GLU A 32 21.39 0.43 9.09
C GLU A 32 22.28 -0.55 9.86
N LYS A 33 23.55 -0.65 9.46
CA LYS A 33 24.51 -1.56 10.12
C LYS A 33 24.74 -1.19 11.59
N LYS A 34 24.91 0.12 11.87
CA LYS A 34 25.12 0.64 13.22
C LYS A 34 23.98 0.29 14.17
N TYR A 35 22.73 0.49 13.71
CA TYR A 35 21.56 0.24 14.56
C TYR A 35 21.28 -1.26 14.73
N LEU A 36 21.58 -2.08 13.71
CA LEU A 36 21.49 -3.54 13.82
C LEU A 36 22.55 -4.09 14.78
N GLU A 37 23.81 -3.61 14.71
CA GLU A 37 24.87 -3.96 15.61
C GLU A 37 24.51 -3.62 17.07
N GLU A 38 23.96 -2.43 17.31
CA GLU A 38 23.47 -2.04 18.62
C GLU A 38 22.38 -2.97 19.17
N CYS A 39 21.45 -3.45 18.32
CA CYS A 39 20.45 -4.42 18.74
C CYS A 39 21.06 -5.75 19.19
N ILE A 40 22.12 -6.19 18.51
CA ILE A 40 22.85 -7.43 18.81
C ILE A 40 23.64 -7.26 20.11
N ASP A 41 24.42 -6.19 20.22
CA ASP A 41 25.28 -5.92 21.38
C ASP A 41 24.48 -5.77 22.68
N THR A 42 23.30 -5.14 22.57
CA THR A 42 22.39 -4.98 23.72
C THR A 42 21.47 -6.16 23.94
N THR A 43 21.47 -7.16 23.06
CA THR A 43 20.57 -8.34 23.06
C THR A 43 19.08 -8.03 22.86
N PHE A 44 18.70 -6.77 22.62
CA PHE A 44 17.30 -6.36 22.34
C PHE A 44 16.93 -6.59 20.86
N VAL A 45 16.78 -7.84 20.49
CA VAL A 45 16.49 -8.26 19.09
C VAL A 45 15.02 -8.50 18.81
N SER A 46 14.21 -8.83 19.85
CA SER A 46 12.80 -9.18 19.74
C SER A 46 11.91 -7.92 19.75
N SER A 47 10.66 -8.08 20.11
CA SER A 47 9.61 -7.05 20.04
C SER A 47 9.62 -6.01 21.18
N VAL A 48 10.63 -6.05 22.02
CA VAL A 48 10.90 -5.05 23.07
C VAL A 48 12.24 -4.40 22.77
N GLY A 49 12.27 -3.08 22.73
CA GLY A 49 13.49 -2.32 22.50
C GLY A 49 13.20 -0.90 22.02
N LYS A 50 14.16 -0.02 22.22
CA LYS A 50 14.03 1.42 21.94
C LYS A 50 13.69 1.76 20.49
N PHE A 51 14.09 0.94 19.53
CA PHE A 51 13.86 1.21 18.12
C PHE A 51 12.40 1.00 17.72
N VAL A 52 11.67 0.12 18.42
CA VAL A 52 10.22 -0.05 18.22
C VAL A 52 9.49 1.27 18.52
N ASP A 53 9.71 1.82 19.69
CA ASP A 53 9.05 3.06 20.13
C ASP A 53 9.53 4.26 19.28
N LEU A 54 10.83 4.33 18.99
CA LEU A 54 11.41 5.37 18.16
C LEU A 54 10.86 5.34 16.72
N PHE A 55 10.67 4.16 16.13
CA PHE A 55 10.12 4.02 14.79
C PHE A 55 8.66 4.42 14.74
N GLU A 56 7.84 4.02 15.73
CA GLU A 56 6.45 4.46 15.88
C GLU A 56 6.37 5.99 15.98
N GLN A 57 7.16 6.59 16.86
CA GLN A 57 7.22 8.04 17.04
C GLN A 57 7.60 8.75 15.73
N LYS A 58 8.70 8.36 15.11
CA LYS A 58 9.22 9.02 13.90
C LYS A 58 8.26 8.88 12.70
N VAL A 59 7.58 7.75 12.54
CA VAL A 59 6.58 7.60 11.48
C VAL A 59 5.33 8.43 11.79
N ALA A 60 4.90 8.51 13.03
CA ALA A 60 3.81 9.39 13.44
C ALA A 60 4.14 10.86 13.11
N GLU A 61 5.33 11.33 13.50
CA GLU A 61 5.83 12.67 13.18
C GLU A 61 5.88 12.92 11.66
N TYR A 62 6.41 11.96 10.90
CA TYR A 62 6.58 12.10 9.45
C TYR A 62 5.24 12.14 8.70
N THR A 63 4.28 11.32 9.10
CA THR A 63 2.97 11.21 8.44
C THR A 63 1.94 12.22 8.96
N GLY A 64 2.19 12.80 10.13
CA GLY A 64 1.24 13.65 10.84
C GLY A 64 0.10 12.88 11.51
N ALA A 65 0.18 11.55 11.58
CA ALA A 65 -0.73 10.73 12.39
C ALA A 65 -0.44 10.92 13.88
N LYS A 66 -1.49 10.90 14.72
CA LYS A 66 -1.28 10.98 16.19
C LYS A 66 -0.71 9.68 16.76
N TYR A 67 -1.06 8.55 16.17
CA TYR A 67 -0.64 7.21 16.58
C TYR A 67 -0.17 6.42 15.38
N ALA A 68 1.00 5.81 15.52
CA ALA A 68 1.54 4.83 14.59
C ALA A 68 1.89 3.58 15.41
N VAL A 69 1.38 2.42 15.01
CA VAL A 69 1.58 1.15 15.73
C VAL A 69 2.23 0.14 14.78
N VAL A 70 3.42 -0.32 15.11
CA VAL A 70 4.16 -1.28 14.29
C VAL A 70 3.48 -2.64 14.22
N CYS A 71 3.56 -3.26 13.04
CA CYS A 71 3.15 -4.64 12.78
C CYS A 71 4.27 -5.40 12.07
N VAL A 72 4.23 -6.73 12.17
CA VAL A 72 5.21 -7.62 11.53
C VAL A 72 5.20 -7.54 10.00
N ASN A 73 4.09 -7.15 9.38
CA ASN A 73 3.96 -6.85 7.94
C ASN A 73 2.70 -6.01 7.65
N GLY A 74 2.60 -5.51 6.42
CA GLY A 74 1.46 -4.68 5.98
C GLY A 74 0.14 -5.44 5.95
N THR A 75 0.13 -6.71 5.58
CA THR A 75 -1.10 -7.54 5.55
C THR A 75 -1.72 -7.65 6.94
N ASN A 76 -0.88 -7.85 7.96
CA ASN A 76 -1.32 -7.92 9.35
C ASN A 76 -1.78 -6.56 9.87
N ALA A 77 -1.16 -5.45 9.42
CA ALA A 77 -1.62 -4.12 9.73
C ALA A 77 -3.04 -3.87 9.19
N LEU A 78 -3.31 -4.24 7.92
CA LEU A 78 -4.65 -4.13 7.32
C LEU A 78 -5.67 -5.06 8.00
N HIS A 79 -5.28 -6.28 8.35
CA HIS A 79 -6.15 -7.20 9.09
C HIS A 79 -6.59 -6.61 10.43
N ILE A 80 -5.65 -6.09 11.23
CA ILE A 80 -5.97 -5.45 12.51
C ILE A 80 -6.79 -4.17 12.29
N ALA A 81 -6.50 -3.37 11.27
CA ALA A 81 -7.27 -2.18 10.94
C ALA A 81 -8.76 -2.50 10.67
N LEU A 82 -9.05 -3.59 9.94
CA LEU A 82 -10.41 -4.09 9.74
C LEU A 82 -11.06 -4.55 11.05
N LYS A 83 -10.34 -5.26 11.90
CA LYS A 83 -10.84 -5.68 13.23
C LYS A 83 -11.19 -4.46 14.09
N LEU A 84 -10.34 -3.45 14.12
CA LEU A 84 -10.54 -2.20 14.85
C LEU A 84 -11.71 -1.36 14.31
N SER A 85 -12.01 -1.48 13.01
CA SER A 85 -13.21 -0.90 12.39
C SER A 85 -14.49 -1.68 12.71
N GLY A 86 -14.40 -2.75 13.50
CA GLY A 86 -15.56 -3.55 13.92
C GLY A 86 -16.06 -4.54 12.86
N VAL A 87 -15.23 -4.88 11.88
CA VAL A 87 -15.52 -5.94 10.91
C VAL A 87 -15.56 -7.30 11.61
N LYS A 88 -16.61 -8.06 11.34
CA LYS A 88 -16.86 -9.40 11.90
C LYS A 88 -16.95 -10.43 10.78
N ALA A 89 -16.86 -11.69 11.17
CA ALA A 89 -17.09 -12.80 10.22
C ALA A 89 -18.49 -12.70 9.59
N GLY A 90 -18.55 -12.84 8.28
CA GLY A 90 -19.77 -12.73 7.49
C GLY A 90 -20.14 -11.31 7.03
N ASP A 91 -19.47 -10.26 7.52
CA ASP A 91 -19.65 -8.91 6.98
C ASP A 91 -19.09 -8.81 5.55
N GLU A 92 -19.58 -7.85 4.79
CA GLU A 92 -19.02 -7.47 3.51
C GLU A 92 -18.08 -6.26 3.69
N VAL A 93 -16.95 -6.28 2.95
CA VAL A 93 -16.00 -5.18 2.86
C VAL A 93 -15.78 -4.82 1.39
N ILE A 94 -16.12 -3.59 1.04
CA ILE A 94 -15.93 -3.07 -0.32
C ILE A 94 -14.44 -2.82 -0.55
N THR A 95 -13.91 -3.25 -1.70
CA THR A 95 -12.54 -2.95 -2.14
C THR A 95 -12.46 -2.97 -3.66
N GLN A 96 -11.31 -2.57 -4.21
CA GLN A 96 -11.05 -2.63 -5.65
C GLN A 96 -10.49 -3.98 -6.08
N PRO A 97 -10.78 -4.48 -7.30
CA PRO A 97 -10.18 -5.72 -7.80
C PRO A 97 -8.73 -5.52 -8.26
N LEU A 98 -8.36 -4.30 -8.65
CA LEU A 98 -7.02 -3.92 -9.09
C LEU A 98 -6.18 -3.53 -7.86
N THR A 99 -5.67 -4.53 -7.17
CA THR A 99 -4.87 -4.39 -5.95
C THR A 99 -3.88 -5.53 -5.80
N PHE A 100 -2.89 -5.35 -4.93
CA PHE A 100 -2.10 -6.50 -4.48
C PHE A 100 -2.95 -7.41 -3.59
N ILE A 101 -2.73 -8.71 -3.71
CA ILE A 101 -3.56 -9.74 -3.04
C ILE A 101 -3.69 -9.54 -1.52
N ALA A 102 -2.74 -8.87 -0.87
CA ALA A 102 -2.75 -8.64 0.57
C ALA A 102 -3.99 -7.87 1.05
N THR A 103 -4.49 -6.91 0.27
CA THR A 103 -5.73 -6.17 0.55
C THR A 103 -6.90 -7.13 0.71
N THR A 104 -7.11 -7.99 -0.29
CA THR A 104 -8.22 -8.97 -0.28
C THR A 104 -8.02 -10.06 0.78
N ASN A 105 -6.77 -10.54 0.95
CA ASN A 105 -6.45 -11.51 1.99
C ASN A 105 -6.75 -10.97 3.39
N ALA A 106 -6.44 -9.72 3.69
CA ALA A 106 -6.75 -9.12 4.99
C ALA A 106 -8.25 -9.11 5.29
N ILE A 107 -9.09 -8.88 4.28
CA ILE A 107 -10.56 -9.00 4.39
C ILE A 107 -10.96 -10.43 4.77
N VAL A 108 -10.43 -11.39 4.03
CA VAL A 108 -10.74 -12.81 4.28
C VAL A 108 -10.20 -13.29 5.63
N TYR A 109 -9.03 -12.82 6.07
CA TYR A 109 -8.50 -13.13 7.40
C TYR A 109 -9.39 -12.59 8.54
N ALA A 110 -10.09 -11.47 8.30
CA ALA A 110 -11.09 -10.96 9.23
C ALA A 110 -12.41 -11.80 9.23
N GLY A 111 -12.50 -12.83 8.38
CA GLY A 111 -13.70 -13.64 8.17
C GLY A 111 -14.76 -12.94 7.31
N ALA A 112 -14.42 -11.81 6.71
CA ALA A 112 -15.31 -11.00 5.90
C ALA A 112 -15.26 -11.38 4.42
N ILE A 113 -16.19 -10.85 3.65
CA ILE A 113 -16.40 -11.14 2.24
C ILE A 113 -16.04 -9.89 1.45
N PRO A 114 -15.04 -9.96 0.56
CA PRO A 114 -14.73 -8.83 -0.31
C PRO A 114 -15.84 -8.61 -1.35
N VAL A 115 -16.17 -7.34 -1.56
CA VAL A 115 -17.05 -6.90 -2.66
C VAL A 115 -16.22 -6.02 -3.57
N PHE A 116 -16.06 -6.42 -4.83
CA PHE A 116 -15.20 -5.74 -5.78
C PHE A 116 -15.97 -4.65 -6.54
N VAL A 117 -15.53 -3.41 -6.38
CA VAL A 117 -16.04 -2.23 -7.07
C VAL A 117 -14.95 -1.66 -7.97
N ASP A 118 -15.32 -1.19 -9.15
CA ASP A 118 -14.39 -0.75 -10.20
C ASP A 118 -13.50 0.43 -9.76
N VAL A 119 -12.47 0.67 -10.52
CA VAL A 119 -11.48 1.75 -10.31
C VAL A 119 -11.66 2.88 -11.32
N ASP A 120 -11.07 4.04 -11.05
CA ASP A 120 -10.89 5.09 -12.03
C ASP A 120 -9.57 4.88 -12.79
N LYS A 121 -9.57 5.14 -14.10
CA LYS A 121 -8.39 4.95 -14.96
C LYS A 121 -7.24 5.92 -14.62
N ASP A 122 -7.59 7.11 -14.16
CA ASP A 122 -6.63 8.18 -13.87
C ASP A 122 -6.05 8.12 -12.45
N THR A 123 -6.60 7.26 -11.58
CA THR A 123 -6.07 7.02 -10.22
C THR A 123 -5.59 5.59 -10.02
N MET A 124 -6.05 4.65 -10.82
CA MET A 124 -5.94 3.19 -10.60
C MET A 124 -6.48 2.75 -9.22
N GLY A 125 -7.14 3.65 -8.50
CA GLY A 125 -7.76 3.42 -7.19
C GLY A 125 -9.27 3.30 -7.30
N LEU A 126 -9.93 2.89 -6.19
CA LEU A 126 -11.38 2.70 -6.12
C LEU A 126 -12.13 3.94 -6.67
N SER A 127 -13.07 3.70 -7.59
CA SER A 127 -13.88 4.76 -8.21
C SER A 127 -15.00 5.22 -7.27
N PRO A 128 -15.05 6.51 -6.86
CA PRO A 128 -16.19 7.05 -6.13
C PRO A 128 -17.51 6.91 -6.90
N THR A 129 -17.48 7.10 -8.21
CA THR A 129 -18.68 6.97 -9.06
C THR A 129 -19.23 5.54 -9.04
N SER A 130 -18.36 4.54 -9.21
CA SER A 130 -18.76 3.12 -9.15
C SER A 130 -19.21 2.73 -7.74
N LEU A 131 -18.53 3.25 -6.69
CA LEU A 131 -18.93 3.04 -5.30
C LEU A 131 -20.32 3.60 -5.00
N GLU A 132 -20.57 4.85 -5.40
CA GLU A 132 -21.87 5.48 -5.18
C GLU A 132 -22.99 4.76 -5.93
N HIS A 133 -22.75 4.37 -7.17
CA HIS A 133 -23.72 3.58 -7.95
C HIS A 133 -24.01 2.24 -7.29
N PHE A 134 -22.99 1.49 -6.89
CA PHE A 134 -23.15 0.23 -6.17
C PHE A 134 -24.01 0.39 -4.91
N LEU A 135 -23.69 1.38 -4.07
CA LEU A 135 -24.39 1.59 -2.81
C LEU A 135 -25.85 2.04 -3.03
N LYS A 136 -26.14 2.92 -3.98
CA LYS A 136 -27.52 3.33 -4.30
C LYS A 136 -28.39 2.14 -4.71
N GLU A 137 -27.86 1.25 -5.51
CA GLU A 137 -28.64 0.13 -6.03
C GLU A 137 -28.74 -1.03 -5.03
N ASN A 138 -27.64 -1.37 -4.37
CA ASN A 138 -27.50 -2.61 -3.63
C ASN A 138 -27.51 -2.46 -2.10
N ALA A 139 -27.39 -1.25 -1.56
CA ALA A 139 -27.36 -1.04 -0.12
C ALA A 139 -28.70 -0.50 0.42
N GLU A 140 -29.00 -0.89 1.65
CA GLU A 140 -30.10 -0.30 2.45
C GLU A 140 -29.60 0.01 3.86
N LEU A 141 -30.09 1.11 4.43
CA LEU A 141 -29.82 1.47 5.82
C LEU A 141 -30.85 0.86 6.75
N ARG A 142 -30.38 0.20 7.80
CA ARG A 142 -31.17 -0.34 8.91
C ARG A 142 -30.65 0.27 10.21
N GLY A 143 -31.27 1.37 10.66
CA GLY A 143 -30.72 2.20 11.73
C GLY A 143 -29.37 2.80 11.31
N ASN A 144 -28.33 2.56 12.09
CA ASN A 144 -26.97 3.06 11.85
C ASN A 144 -26.06 2.03 11.15
N GLU A 145 -26.62 1.01 10.49
CA GLU A 145 -25.88 -0.03 9.78
C GLU A 145 -26.33 -0.13 8.33
N CYS A 146 -25.36 -0.42 7.46
CA CYS A 146 -25.59 -0.63 6.03
C CYS A 146 -25.65 -2.12 5.72
N TYR A 147 -26.64 -2.54 4.93
CA TYR A 147 -26.83 -3.93 4.52
C TYR A 147 -26.92 -4.05 3.01
N HIS A 148 -26.36 -5.11 2.48
CA HIS A 148 -26.51 -5.47 1.07
C HIS A 148 -27.88 -6.14 0.85
N LYS A 149 -28.74 -5.55 0.01
CA LYS A 149 -30.12 -6.00 -0.22
C LYS A 149 -30.25 -7.46 -0.63
N GLN A 150 -29.33 -7.95 -1.48
CA GLN A 150 -29.39 -9.31 -2.03
C GLN A 150 -28.85 -10.36 -1.06
N THR A 151 -27.71 -10.09 -0.41
CA THR A 151 -27.04 -11.06 0.46
C THR A 151 -27.51 -10.99 1.91
N ASN A 152 -28.21 -9.91 2.27
CA ASN A 152 -28.62 -9.59 3.64
C ASN A 152 -27.45 -9.51 4.63
N ARG A 153 -26.22 -9.27 4.15
CA ARG A 153 -25.02 -9.10 4.96
C ARG A 153 -24.78 -7.63 5.24
N ARG A 154 -24.17 -7.35 6.38
CA ARG A 154 -23.75 -6.01 6.73
C ARG A 154 -22.54 -5.61 5.87
N ILE A 155 -22.61 -4.44 5.22
CA ILE A 155 -21.49 -3.78 4.57
C ILE A 155 -20.82 -2.91 5.62
N LYS A 156 -19.73 -3.40 6.24
CA LYS A 156 -19.16 -2.74 7.42
C LYS A 156 -18.03 -1.78 7.09
N ALA A 157 -17.22 -2.08 6.09
CA ALA A 157 -16.08 -1.25 5.74
C ALA A 157 -15.88 -1.12 4.23
N CYS A 158 -15.16 -0.07 3.84
CA CYS A 158 -14.60 0.13 2.51
C CYS A 158 -13.07 0.27 2.65
N MET A 159 -12.33 -0.51 1.89
CA MET A 159 -10.86 -0.51 1.92
C MET A 159 -10.29 -0.15 0.54
N PRO A 160 -10.21 1.14 0.19
CA PRO A 160 -9.55 1.60 -1.01
C PRO A 160 -8.03 1.50 -0.88
N MET A 161 -7.34 1.22 -1.99
CA MET A 161 -5.88 1.19 -2.07
C MET A 161 -5.34 2.40 -2.83
N HIS A 162 -4.21 2.92 -2.38
CA HIS A 162 -3.42 3.93 -3.05
C HIS A 162 -2.38 3.27 -3.97
N THR A 163 -2.79 2.96 -5.20
CA THR A 163 -2.03 2.13 -6.13
C THR A 163 -0.70 2.78 -6.53
N PHE A 164 0.42 2.08 -6.33
CA PHE A 164 1.80 2.52 -6.60
C PHE A 164 2.23 3.80 -5.86
N GLY A 165 1.49 4.20 -4.83
CA GLY A 165 1.71 5.43 -4.09
C GLY A 165 0.90 6.63 -4.59
N HIS A 166 0.08 6.44 -5.63
CA HIS A 166 -0.86 7.46 -6.12
C HIS A 166 -2.14 7.49 -5.30
N ALA A 167 -2.64 8.69 -5.06
CA ALA A 167 -3.86 8.88 -4.29
C ALA A 167 -5.10 8.40 -5.07
N CYS A 168 -5.93 7.52 -4.50
CA CYS A 168 -7.32 7.43 -4.93
C CYS A 168 -8.08 8.73 -4.53
N ARG A 169 -9.34 8.91 -4.98
CA ARG A 169 -10.18 10.06 -4.57
C ARG A 169 -10.72 9.85 -3.15
N ILE A 170 -9.79 9.79 -2.19
CA ILE A 170 -10.08 9.35 -0.81
C ILE A 170 -11.15 10.19 -0.10
N GLU A 171 -11.14 11.52 -0.29
CA GLU A 171 -12.13 12.40 0.35
C GLU A 171 -13.57 12.12 -0.17
N GLU A 172 -13.69 11.89 -1.48
CA GLU A 172 -14.97 11.54 -2.09
C GLU A 172 -15.45 10.16 -1.62
N ILE A 173 -14.55 9.18 -1.54
CA ILE A 173 -14.85 7.84 -1.01
C ILE A 173 -15.33 7.94 0.44
N ILE A 174 -14.64 8.69 1.29
CA ILE A 174 -15.04 8.90 2.70
C ILE A 174 -16.41 9.54 2.76
N ALA A 175 -16.66 10.63 2.01
CA ALA A 175 -17.93 11.32 2.00
C ALA A 175 -19.10 10.43 1.53
N ILE A 176 -18.87 9.50 0.61
CA ILE A 176 -19.85 8.50 0.19
C ILE A 176 -20.09 7.50 1.33
N CYS A 177 -19.04 6.91 1.88
CA CYS A 177 -19.11 5.91 2.94
C CYS A 177 -19.80 6.44 4.21
N ASP A 178 -19.54 7.69 4.59
CA ASP A 178 -20.18 8.34 5.75
C ASP A 178 -21.70 8.40 5.62
N ARG A 179 -22.23 8.64 4.42
CA ARG A 179 -23.70 8.63 4.17
C ARG A 179 -24.35 7.27 4.39
N TYR A 180 -23.55 6.21 4.31
CA TYR A 180 -24.01 4.82 4.49
C TYR A 180 -23.54 4.19 5.80
N HIS A 181 -22.90 4.96 6.69
CA HIS A 181 -22.33 4.47 7.96
C HIS A 181 -21.29 3.33 7.77
N ILE A 182 -20.52 3.41 6.70
CA ILE A 182 -19.45 2.47 6.34
C ILE A 182 -18.11 3.07 6.75
N ASP A 183 -17.33 2.36 7.57
CA ASP A 183 -15.99 2.79 7.95
C ASP A 183 -15.02 2.66 6.77
N VAL A 184 -14.13 3.65 6.60
CA VAL A 184 -13.05 3.58 5.60
C VAL A 184 -11.75 3.17 6.26
N VAL A 185 -11.06 2.21 5.67
CA VAL A 185 -9.70 1.77 6.04
C VAL A 185 -8.81 2.00 4.82
N GLU A 186 -7.81 2.89 4.94
CA GLU A 186 -6.90 3.14 3.83
C GLU A 186 -5.85 2.04 3.69
N ASP A 187 -5.80 1.36 2.56
CA ASP A 187 -4.63 0.57 2.19
C ASP A 187 -3.58 1.52 1.58
N ALA A 188 -2.69 2.01 2.44
CA ALA A 188 -1.58 2.88 2.11
C ALA A 188 -0.23 2.13 2.09
N ALA A 189 -0.28 0.79 1.87
CA ALA A 189 0.90 -0.08 1.88
C ALA A 189 2.01 0.36 0.91
N GLU A 190 1.72 1.21 -0.05
CA GLU A 190 2.61 1.70 -1.08
C GLU A 190 2.87 3.21 -1.00
N ALA A 191 2.32 3.88 0.03
CA ALA A 191 2.15 5.33 0.01
C ALA A 191 2.98 6.11 1.04
N ILE A 192 3.96 5.49 1.73
CA ILE A 192 4.84 6.27 2.62
C ILE A 192 5.55 7.38 1.85
N GLY A 193 5.40 8.63 2.32
CA GLY A 193 5.91 9.83 1.64
C GLY A 193 5.04 10.34 0.48
N SER A 194 3.83 9.79 0.29
CA SER A 194 2.83 10.31 -0.64
C SER A 194 1.83 11.21 0.08
N TYR A 195 1.46 12.30 -0.57
CA TYR A 195 0.53 13.31 -0.03
C TYR A 195 -0.56 13.63 -1.05
N TYR A 196 -1.74 13.94 -0.54
CA TYR A 196 -2.84 14.49 -1.32
C TYR A 196 -3.37 15.74 -0.61
N LYS A 197 -3.43 16.87 -1.31
CA LYS A 197 -3.80 18.19 -0.74
C LYS A 197 -3.01 18.53 0.54
N GLY A 198 -1.72 18.18 0.56
CA GLY A 198 -0.82 18.45 1.68
C GLY A 198 -0.95 17.52 2.89
N LYS A 199 -1.84 16.51 2.85
CA LYS A 199 -2.03 15.52 3.90
C LYS A 199 -1.48 14.16 3.47
N HIS A 200 -0.76 13.46 4.35
CA HIS A 200 -0.16 12.15 4.05
C HIS A 200 -1.24 11.08 3.83
N LEU A 201 -1.07 10.25 2.78
CA LEU A 201 -1.95 9.11 2.51
C LEU A 201 -1.84 8.08 3.64
N GLY A 202 -2.98 7.47 4.00
CA GLY A 202 -3.09 6.60 5.16
C GLY A 202 -3.50 7.34 6.44
N THR A 203 -3.76 8.67 6.37
CA THR A 203 -4.21 9.47 7.51
C THR A 203 -5.54 10.18 7.28
N PHE A 204 -6.16 10.00 6.11
CA PHE A 204 -7.47 10.59 5.77
C PHE A 204 -8.62 9.89 6.47
N ALA A 205 -8.64 8.57 6.40
CA ALA A 205 -9.65 7.77 7.05
C ALA A 205 -9.34 7.57 8.56
N LYS A 206 -10.23 6.88 9.23
CA LYS A 206 -10.12 6.55 10.65
C LYS A 206 -8.88 5.71 10.96
N ILE A 207 -8.51 4.82 10.03
CA ILE A 207 -7.36 3.92 10.15
C ILE A 207 -6.72 3.76 8.77
N GLY A 208 -5.38 3.77 8.74
CA GLY A 208 -4.60 3.43 7.55
C GLY A 208 -3.54 2.37 7.84
N GLY A 209 -3.16 1.61 6.83
CA GLY A 209 -2.10 0.60 6.91
C GLY A 209 -0.96 0.88 5.96
N ILE A 210 0.28 0.88 6.46
CA ILE A 210 1.52 1.03 5.66
C ILE A 210 2.29 -0.28 5.66
N SER A 211 3.03 -0.55 4.57
CA SER A 211 3.94 -1.68 4.45
C SER A 211 5.39 -1.24 4.33
N PHE A 212 6.27 -1.96 5.03
CA PHE A 212 7.72 -1.85 4.94
C PHE A 212 8.35 -3.17 4.46
N ASN A 213 7.65 -3.89 3.57
CA ASN A 213 8.18 -5.10 2.96
C ASN A 213 9.48 -4.83 2.18
N GLY A 214 10.24 -5.87 1.85
CA GLY A 214 11.56 -5.79 1.23
C GLY A 214 11.67 -4.89 0.00
N ASN A 215 10.63 -4.81 -0.80
CA ASN A 215 10.59 -4.03 -2.04
C ASN A 215 9.83 -2.69 -1.95
N LYS A 216 9.45 -2.23 -0.75
CA LYS A 216 8.74 -0.95 -0.60
C LYS A 216 9.70 0.25 -0.64
N THR A 217 9.18 1.45 -0.69
CA THR A 217 9.96 2.71 -0.77
C THR A 217 11.06 2.77 0.29
N ILE A 218 10.73 2.37 1.51
CA ILE A 218 11.67 2.01 2.56
C ILE A 218 11.30 0.63 3.11
N THR A 219 12.27 -0.10 3.60
CA THR A 219 12.07 -1.47 4.08
C THR A 219 12.61 -1.68 5.49
N THR A 220 11.94 -2.56 6.23
CA THR A 220 12.41 -3.15 7.48
C THR A 220 12.76 -4.64 7.32
N GLY A 221 12.91 -5.12 6.06
CA GLY A 221 12.99 -6.55 5.73
C GLY A 221 11.61 -7.18 5.64
N GLY A 222 10.83 -7.06 6.69
CA GLY A 222 9.40 -7.29 6.78
C GLY A 222 8.84 -6.38 7.86
N GLY A 223 7.75 -5.68 7.56
CA GLY A 223 7.14 -4.74 8.49
C GLY A 223 5.87 -4.12 7.95
N GLY A 224 5.08 -3.59 8.86
CA GLY A 224 3.91 -2.78 8.60
C GLY A 224 3.65 -1.81 9.73
N MET A 225 2.68 -0.93 9.54
CA MET A 225 2.27 0.04 10.55
C MET A 225 0.81 0.39 10.38
N ILE A 226 0.12 0.53 11.49
CA ILE A 226 -1.23 1.08 11.57
C ILE A 226 -1.11 2.55 11.92
N LEU A 227 -1.79 3.40 11.18
CA LEU A 227 -1.89 4.84 11.44
C LEU A 227 -3.31 5.20 11.87
N THR A 228 -3.45 6.05 12.88
CA THR A 228 -4.75 6.59 13.30
C THR A 228 -4.57 7.91 14.04
N ASN A 229 -5.63 8.74 14.01
CA ASN A 229 -5.73 9.95 14.81
C ASN A 229 -6.61 9.77 16.06
N ASP A 230 -7.20 8.59 16.24
CA ASP A 230 -8.05 8.23 17.38
C ASP A 230 -7.22 7.52 18.46
N GLU A 231 -7.22 8.07 19.66
CA GLU A 231 -6.46 7.55 20.79
C GLU A 231 -6.92 6.15 21.21
N THR A 232 -8.22 5.92 21.21
CA THR A 232 -8.80 4.62 21.60
C THR A 232 -8.37 3.53 20.63
N ILE A 233 -8.43 3.84 19.33
CA ILE A 233 -7.98 2.93 18.27
C ILE A 233 -6.47 2.69 18.38
N GLY A 234 -5.67 3.74 18.57
CA GLY A 234 -4.21 3.59 18.69
C GLY A 234 -3.80 2.70 19.86
N LYS A 235 -4.39 2.92 21.05
CA LYS A 235 -4.17 2.08 22.23
C LYS A 235 -4.63 0.64 22.01
N HIS A 236 -5.82 0.46 21.43
CA HIS A 236 -6.36 -0.88 21.15
C HIS A 236 -5.55 -1.61 20.07
N ALA A 237 -5.06 -0.91 19.04
CA ALA A 237 -4.14 -1.48 18.04
C ALA A 237 -2.88 -2.05 18.71
N LYS A 238 -2.25 -1.27 19.60
CA LYS A 238 -1.07 -1.72 20.36
C LYS A 238 -1.39 -2.93 21.22
N HIS A 239 -2.53 -2.92 21.89
CA HIS A 239 -3.00 -4.03 22.73
C HIS A 239 -3.22 -5.31 21.92
N LEU A 240 -4.01 -5.23 20.83
CA LEU A 240 -4.28 -6.39 19.95
C LEU A 240 -3.02 -6.98 19.32
N THR A 241 -2.11 -6.14 18.82
CA THR A 241 -0.88 -6.60 18.15
C THR A 241 0.13 -7.22 19.12
N THR A 242 -0.03 -6.98 20.42
CA THR A 242 0.79 -7.54 21.50
C THR A 242 0.08 -8.65 22.27
N GLN A 243 -0.81 -9.39 21.61
CA GLN A 243 -1.57 -10.53 22.14
C GLN A 243 -2.59 -10.16 23.22
N ALA A 244 -3.06 -8.91 23.27
CA ALA A 244 -4.01 -8.41 24.26
C ALA A 244 -3.59 -8.74 25.72
N LYS A 245 -2.28 -8.57 25.99
CA LYS A 245 -1.73 -8.81 27.32
C LYS A 245 -2.03 -7.63 28.23
N VAL A 246 -2.69 -7.90 29.35
CA VAL A 246 -2.91 -6.92 30.43
C VAL A 246 -1.60 -6.67 31.17
N PRO A 247 -1.18 -5.42 31.38
CA PRO A 247 0.02 -5.12 32.16
C PRO A 247 -0.09 -5.66 33.58
N HIS A 248 0.84 -6.54 33.96
CA HIS A 248 0.98 -7.07 35.30
C HIS A 248 2.44 -7.36 35.61
N ALA A 249 2.86 -7.25 36.89
CA ALA A 249 4.26 -7.38 37.28
C ALA A 249 4.82 -8.79 37.00
N TRP A 250 4.03 -9.84 37.17
CA TRP A 250 4.44 -11.26 36.99
C TRP A 250 3.37 -12.18 36.41
N GLU A 251 2.09 -11.76 36.32
CA GLU A 251 1.03 -12.61 35.76
C GLU A 251 0.89 -12.42 34.24
N PHE A 252 0.51 -13.49 33.58
CA PHE A 252 0.18 -13.48 32.14
C PHE A 252 -1.34 -13.52 31.99
N VAL A 253 -1.96 -12.35 31.99
CA VAL A 253 -3.40 -12.17 31.82
C VAL A 253 -3.66 -11.60 30.44
N HIS A 254 -4.63 -12.14 29.74
CA HIS A 254 -5.10 -11.69 28.43
C HIS A 254 -6.62 -11.51 28.50
N ASP A 255 -7.13 -10.36 28.08
CA ASP A 255 -8.54 -9.98 28.25
C ASP A 255 -9.37 -10.08 26.95
N GLU A 256 -8.70 -10.29 25.82
CA GLU A 256 -9.34 -10.54 24.54
C GLU A 256 -8.48 -11.40 23.62
N ILE A 257 -9.01 -11.77 22.43
CA ILE A 257 -8.23 -12.49 21.40
C ILE A 257 -7.28 -11.50 20.75
N GLY A 258 -6.00 -11.57 21.12
CA GLY A 258 -4.93 -10.78 20.53
C GLY A 258 -4.12 -11.55 19.49
N TYR A 259 -3.15 -10.85 18.89
CA TYR A 259 -2.33 -11.36 17.80
C TYR A 259 -0.85 -11.15 18.12
N ASN A 260 -0.01 -12.12 17.79
CA ASN A 260 1.44 -11.94 17.84
C ASN A 260 1.94 -11.28 16.55
N TYR A 261 1.56 -10.01 16.37
CA TYR A 261 1.88 -9.23 15.17
C TYR A 261 2.91 -8.13 15.44
N ARG A 262 3.65 -8.24 16.54
CA ARG A 262 4.69 -7.29 16.94
C ARG A 262 5.86 -7.31 15.97
N MET A 263 6.32 -6.12 15.59
CA MET A 263 7.56 -5.98 14.84
C MET A 263 8.77 -6.25 15.77
N PRO A 264 9.76 -7.07 15.36
CA PRO A 264 11.01 -7.20 16.10
C PRO A 264 11.81 -5.89 16.11
N ASN A 265 12.56 -5.64 17.20
CA ASN A 265 13.37 -4.44 17.37
C ASN A 265 14.44 -4.28 16.29
N ILE A 266 15.03 -5.38 15.82
CA ILE A 266 15.99 -5.37 14.69
C ILE A 266 15.34 -4.84 13.40
N ASN A 267 14.08 -5.17 13.13
CA ASN A 267 13.36 -4.64 11.97
C ASN A 267 13.03 -3.16 12.17
N ALA A 268 12.63 -2.76 13.37
CA ALA A 268 12.38 -1.37 13.70
C ALA A 268 13.66 -0.51 13.61
N ALA A 269 14.80 -1.02 14.05
CA ALA A 269 16.10 -0.37 13.92
C ALA A 269 16.45 -0.09 12.46
N LEU A 270 16.22 -1.08 11.59
CA LEU A 270 16.36 -0.91 10.14
C LEU A 270 15.38 0.17 9.62
N GLY A 271 14.14 0.16 10.10
CA GLY A 271 13.11 1.15 9.76
C GLY A 271 13.50 2.58 10.11
N VAL A 272 14.05 2.80 11.32
CA VAL A 272 14.56 4.12 11.75
C VAL A 272 15.65 4.60 10.80
N ALA A 273 16.66 3.76 10.51
CA ALA A 273 17.75 4.12 9.61
C ALA A 273 17.25 4.42 8.19
N LYS A 274 16.21 3.73 7.72
CA LYS A 274 15.62 3.96 6.40
C LYS A 274 14.79 5.24 6.35
N LEU A 275 14.08 5.55 7.42
CA LEU A 275 13.28 6.77 7.51
C LEU A 275 14.16 8.04 7.51
N GLU A 276 15.36 7.96 8.11
CA GLU A 276 16.36 9.04 8.08
C GLU A 276 16.80 9.42 6.65
N GLN A 277 16.65 8.51 5.68
CA GLN A 277 17.05 8.68 4.28
C GLN A 277 15.87 8.90 3.34
N LEU A 278 14.63 8.84 3.85
CA LEU A 278 13.41 8.78 3.01
C LEU A 278 13.31 9.97 2.06
N ASP A 279 13.53 11.20 2.54
CA ASP A 279 13.40 12.39 1.69
C ASP A 279 14.39 12.39 0.52
N GLY A 280 15.62 11.91 0.75
CA GLY A 280 16.62 11.73 -0.31
C GLY A 280 16.19 10.68 -1.34
N PHE A 281 15.59 9.57 -0.87
CA PHE A 281 15.04 8.56 -1.77
C PHE A 281 13.87 9.10 -2.59
N LEU A 282 12.96 9.85 -1.98
CA LEU A 282 11.83 10.46 -2.67
C LEU A 282 12.28 11.46 -3.73
N ALA A 283 13.28 12.29 -3.44
CA ALA A 283 13.85 13.22 -4.42
C ALA A 283 14.46 12.47 -5.63
N ASN A 284 15.23 11.41 -5.38
CA ASN A 284 15.80 10.57 -6.44
C ASN A 284 14.74 9.88 -7.30
N LYS A 285 13.70 9.32 -6.67
CA LYS A 285 12.60 8.66 -7.36
C LYS A 285 11.79 9.63 -8.19
N ARG A 286 11.57 10.86 -7.70
CA ARG A 286 10.92 11.94 -8.45
C ARG A 286 11.71 12.30 -9.70
N ALA A 287 13.00 12.52 -9.58
CA ALA A 287 13.86 12.80 -10.75
C ALA A 287 13.85 11.64 -11.76
N THR A 288 13.72 10.40 -11.30
CA THR A 288 13.53 9.23 -12.17
C THR A 288 12.19 9.27 -12.90
N ALA A 289 11.10 9.58 -12.18
CA ALA A 289 9.76 9.68 -12.75
C ALA A 289 9.66 10.81 -13.80
N GLU A 290 10.28 11.97 -13.52
CA GLU A 290 10.34 13.10 -14.47
C GLU A 290 11.10 12.73 -15.75
N ALA A 291 12.23 12.03 -15.63
CA ALA A 291 12.98 11.54 -16.78
C ALA A 291 12.16 10.53 -17.62
N TYR A 292 11.46 9.60 -16.97
CA TYR A 292 10.55 8.68 -17.65
C TYR A 292 9.41 9.42 -18.34
N LYS A 293 8.76 10.34 -17.66
CA LYS A 293 7.67 11.12 -18.20
C LYS A 293 8.10 11.83 -19.48
N ALA A 294 9.22 12.57 -19.42
CA ALA A 294 9.76 13.29 -20.57
C ALA A 294 10.13 12.36 -21.74
N TYR A 295 10.63 11.17 -21.47
CA TYR A 295 10.96 10.18 -22.49
C TYR A 295 9.71 9.58 -23.13
N PHE A 296 8.77 9.06 -22.35
CA PHE A 296 7.61 8.35 -22.86
C PHE A 296 6.59 9.28 -23.55
N GLU A 297 6.44 10.52 -23.08
CA GLU A 297 5.60 11.53 -23.75
C GLU A 297 6.08 11.80 -25.19
N LYS A 298 7.40 11.86 -25.41
CA LYS A 298 7.98 12.00 -26.75
C LYS A 298 7.71 10.79 -27.66
N GLN A 299 7.50 9.63 -27.07
CA GLN A 299 7.17 8.38 -27.78
C GLN A 299 5.65 8.19 -27.97
N GLY A 300 4.83 9.14 -27.51
CA GLY A 300 3.38 9.03 -27.55
C GLY A 300 2.81 7.96 -26.59
N ILE A 301 3.57 7.58 -25.56
CA ILE A 301 3.18 6.60 -24.56
C ILE A 301 2.78 7.33 -23.27
N THR A 302 1.66 6.94 -22.68
CA THR A 302 1.20 7.51 -21.44
C THR A 302 2.07 7.05 -20.26
N PHE A 303 2.79 7.96 -19.64
CA PHE A 303 3.40 7.76 -18.33
C PHE A 303 2.36 8.08 -17.25
N PHE A 304 2.19 7.19 -16.27
CA PHE A 304 1.25 7.40 -15.18
C PHE A 304 1.87 8.36 -14.15
N ALA A 305 1.51 9.63 -14.28
CA ALA A 305 2.04 10.72 -13.46
C ALA A 305 1.08 11.12 -12.34
N GLU A 306 1.61 11.77 -11.32
CA GLU A 306 0.79 12.39 -10.27
C GLU A 306 -0.15 13.46 -10.85
N ARG A 307 -1.32 13.56 -10.25
CA ARG A 307 -2.35 14.53 -10.60
C ARG A 307 -2.16 15.84 -9.84
N GLU A 308 -2.98 16.83 -10.17
CA GLU A 308 -3.05 18.08 -9.42
C GLU A 308 -3.33 17.81 -7.93
N TYR A 309 -2.66 18.54 -7.04
CA TYR A 309 -2.71 18.41 -5.57
C TYR A 309 -2.17 17.08 -5.01
N GLU A 310 -1.57 16.23 -5.83
CA GLU A 310 -0.91 15.00 -5.43
C GLU A 310 0.61 15.19 -5.39
N LYS A 311 1.26 14.62 -4.39
CA LYS A 311 2.71 14.43 -4.33
C LYS A 311 2.97 12.94 -4.14
N CYS A 312 3.16 12.23 -5.25
CA CYS A 312 3.40 10.80 -5.26
C CYS A 312 4.84 10.46 -4.85
N ASN A 313 5.02 9.38 -4.12
CA ASN A 313 6.33 8.82 -3.78
C ASN A 313 6.97 8.04 -4.96
N TYR A 314 6.19 7.78 -6.02
CA TYR A 314 6.59 6.95 -7.16
C TYR A 314 7.23 5.63 -6.72
N TRP A 315 6.60 4.92 -5.76
CA TRP A 315 7.08 3.59 -5.37
C TRP A 315 7.34 2.72 -6.57
N LEU A 316 6.39 2.64 -7.50
CA LEU A 316 6.62 2.09 -8.83
C LEU A 316 6.19 3.11 -9.89
N ASN A 317 7.04 3.29 -10.90
CA ASN A 317 6.67 4.00 -12.11
C ASN A 317 5.88 3.07 -13.02
N ALA A 318 4.88 3.60 -13.70
CA ALA A 318 4.04 2.84 -14.60
C ALA A 318 3.84 3.56 -15.94
N ILE A 319 3.72 2.77 -17.00
CA ILE A 319 3.31 3.23 -18.33
C ILE A 319 2.04 2.50 -18.74
N ILE A 320 1.24 3.14 -19.58
CA ILE A 320 0.01 2.58 -20.14
C ILE A 320 0.21 2.40 -21.65
N LEU A 321 0.20 1.16 -22.09
CA LEU A 321 0.36 0.79 -23.50
C LEU A 321 -0.99 0.71 -24.22
N ASN A 322 -0.99 0.66 -25.53
CA ASN A 322 -2.23 0.75 -26.31
C ASN A 322 -3.12 -0.49 -26.15
N ASN A 323 -2.53 -1.67 -26.00
CA ASN A 323 -3.22 -2.96 -25.91
C ASN A 323 -2.38 -4.01 -25.18
N LYS A 324 -2.98 -5.19 -25.00
CA LYS A 324 -2.36 -6.32 -24.32
C LYS A 324 -1.16 -6.89 -25.10
N GLU A 325 -1.22 -6.88 -26.40
CA GLU A 325 -0.18 -7.41 -27.30
C GLU A 325 1.11 -6.59 -27.17
N GLU A 326 0.99 -5.27 -27.20
CA GLU A 326 2.13 -4.36 -26.95
C GLU A 326 2.68 -4.51 -25.54
N ARG A 327 1.81 -4.66 -24.52
CA ARG A 327 2.21 -4.93 -23.15
C ARG A 327 3.02 -6.21 -23.03
N ASP A 328 2.54 -7.29 -23.59
CA ASP A 328 3.17 -8.61 -23.49
C ASP A 328 4.51 -8.65 -24.25
N ALA A 329 4.59 -7.98 -25.42
CA ALA A 329 5.85 -7.82 -26.17
C ALA A 329 6.88 -7.01 -25.34
N PHE A 330 6.47 -5.88 -24.76
CA PHE A 330 7.33 -5.06 -23.93
C PHE A 330 7.87 -5.85 -22.71
N LEU A 331 7.00 -6.56 -22.01
CA LEU A 331 7.38 -7.41 -20.87
C LEU A 331 8.38 -8.49 -21.28
N THR A 332 8.16 -9.14 -22.42
CA THR A 332 9.02 -10.20 -22.91
C THR A 332 10.42 -9.67 -23.23
N GLU A 333 10.51 -8.60 -24.02
CA GLU A 333 11.79 -8.07 -24.49
C GLU A 333 12.61 -7.42 -23.37
N THR A 334 11.99 -6.61 -22.49
CA THR A 334 12.69 -5.94 -21.40
C THR A 334 13.26 -6.94 -20.41
N ASN A 335 12.47 -7.94 -20.00
CA ASN A 335 12.94 -8.97 -19.08
C ASN A 335 14.03 -9.85 -19.71
N ALA A 336 13.91 -10.21 -20.99
CA ALA A 336 14.95 -10.97 -21.72
C ALA A 336 16.29 -10.21 -21.81
N LYS A 337 16.22 -8.87 -21.78
CA LYS A 337 17.41 -7.99 -21.80
C LYS A 337 17.86 -7.54 -20.40
N GLY A 338 17.37 -8.18 -19.34
CA GLY A 338 17.78 -7.88 -17.95
C GLY A 338 17.28 -6.55 -17.39
N VAL A 339 16.26 -5.94 -18.02
CA VAL A 339 15.54 -4.79 -17.49
C VAL A 339 14.20 -5.29 -16.95
N MET A 340 14.08 -5.41 -15.62
CA MET A 340 12.91 -6.02 -15.02
C MET A 340 11.68 -5.13 -15.17
N SER A 341 10.67 -5.64 -15.82
CA SER A 341 9.33 -5.04 -15.86
C SER A 341 8.27 -6.04 -15.39
N ARG A 342 7.13 -5.55 -14.95
CA ARG A 342 6.01 -6.38 -14.52
C ARG A 342 4.69 -5.78 -15.01
N PRO A 343 3.71 -6.62 -15.39
CA PRO A 343 2.36 -6.12 -15.57
C PRO A 343 1.82 -5.68 -14.22
N ILE A 344 0.80 -4.81 -14.21
CA ILE A 344 -0.01 -4.62 -13.02
C ILE A 344 -0.64 -5.95 -12.61
N TRP A 345 -1.04 -6.08 -11.36
CA TRP A 345 -1.54 -7.35 -10.82
C TRP A 345 -2.74 -7.89 -11.62
N GLN A 346 -2.85 -9.22 -11.68
CA GLN A 346 -4.08 -9.87 -12.12
C GLN A 346 -5.21 -9.45 -11.19
N LEU A 347 -6.37 -9.15 -11.76
CA LEU A 347 -7.53 -8.73 -10.98
C LEU A 347 -7.96 -9.80 -9.98
N MET A 348 -8.26 -9.39 -8.77
CA MET A 348 -8.61 -10.30 -7.66
C MET A 348 -9.79 -11.20 -8.00
N ASN A 349 -10.82 -10.68 -8.67
CA ASN A 349 -11.99 -11.45 -9.11
C ASN A 349 -11.69 -12.53 -10.16
N ARG A 350 -10.47 -12.57 -10.72
CA ARG A 350 -10.01 -13.63 -11.65
C ARG A 350 -9.23 -14.74 -10.97
N LEU A 351 -8.85 -14.54 -9.71
CA LEU A 351 -8.16 -15.55 -8.93
C LEU A 351 -9.13 -16.65 -8.46
N PRO A 352 -8.76 -17.92 -8.50
CA PRO A 352 -9.67 -19.05 -8.20
C PRO A 352 -10.40 -18.92 -6.87
N MET A 353 -9.73 -18.39 -5.83
CA MET A 353 -10.28 -18.27 -4.48
C MET A 353 -11.24 -17.09 -4.31
N PHE A 354 -11.28 -16.14 -5.26
CA PHE A 354 -12.09 -14.92 -5.18
C PHE A 354 -13.10 -14.76 -6.31
N LYS A 355 -13.14 -15.67 -7.28
CA LYS A 355 -13.93 -15.55 -8.52
C LYS A 355 -15.45 -15.46 -8.29
N ASP A 356 -15.94 -16.04 -7.20
CA ASP A 356 -17.36 -16.16 -6.88
C ASP A 356 -17.85 -15.05 -5.91
N TYR A 357 -16.98 -14.11 -5.53
CA TYR A 357 -17.35 -12.99 -4.68
C TYR A 357 -18.11 -11.90 -5.46
N PRO A 358 -18.97 -11.11 -4.77
CA PRO A 358 -19.73 -10.05 -5.39
C PRO A 358 -18.83 -9.01 -6.08
N LYS A 359 -19.28 -8.52 -7.24
CA LYS A 359 -18.57 -7.51 -8.01
C LYS A 359 -19.53 -6.66 -8.84
N THR A 360 -19.11 -5.43 -9.14
CA THR A 360 -19.79 -4.55 -10.11
C THR A 360 -19.32 -4.86 -11.55
N ASP A 361 -19.69 -4.03 -12.53
CA ASP A 361 -18.93 -3.92 -13.78
C ASP A 361 -17.50 -3.45 -13.46
N LEU A 362 -16.50 -4.09 -14.06
CA LEU A 362 -15.07 -3.89 -13.78
C LEU A 362 -14.32 -3.44 -15.04
N SER A 363 -14.99 -2.79 -15.96
CA SER A 363 -14.46 -2.45 -17.29
C SER A 363 -13.20 -1.59 -17.24
N ASN A 364 -13.08 -0.66 -16.27
CA ASN A 364 -11.88 0.15 -16.11
C ASN A 364 -10.70 -0.68 -15.56
N ALA A 365 -10.94 -1.52 -14.55
CA ALA A 365 -9.93 -2.41 -14.01
C ALA A 365 -9.38 -3.37 -15.08
N GLU A 366 -10.28 -3.95 -15.89
CA GLU A 366 -9.91 -4.84 -17.00
C GLU A 366 -9.11 -4.11 -18.10
N TRP A 367 -9.49 -2.87 -18.39
CA TRP A 367 -8.76 -2.04 -19.34
C TRP A 367 -7.33 -1.74 -18.86
N LEU A 368 -7.16 -1.43 -17.57
CA LEU A 368 -5.87 -1.17 -16.95
C LEU A 368 -5.01 -2.44 -16.86
N GLU A 369 -5.58 -3.57 -16.43
CA GLU A 369 -4.88 -4.84 -16.36
C GLU A 369 -4.27 -5.24 -17.71
N ALA A 370 -4.99 -4.97 -18.79
CA ALA A 370 -4.52 -5.28 -20.14
C ALA A 370 -3.38 -4.37 -20.64
N ARG A 371 -3.10 -3.23 -19.99
CA ARG A 371 -2.24 -2.17 -20.57
C ARG A 371 -1.11 -1.67 -19.66
N VAL A 372 -1.27 -1.75 -18.35
CA VAL A 372 -0.33 -1.14 -17.41
C VAL A 372 0.89 -2.02 -17.21
N VAL A 373 2.06 -1.38 -17.29
CA VAL A 373 3.36 -2.00 -17.02
C VAL A 373 4.13 -1.17 -16.01
N ASN A 374 4.64 -1.81 -14.97
CA ASN A 374 5.62 -1.23 -14.06
C ASN A 374 7.02 -1.41 -14.63
N ILE A 375 7.81 -0.35 -14.53
CA ILE A 375 9.19 -0.25 -15.02
C ILE A 375 10.15 0.04 -13.85
N PRO A 376 11.47 -0.14 -14.00
CA PRO A 376 12.45 0.05 -12.94
C PRO A 376 12.23 1.34 -12.16
N SER A 377 12.17 1.24 -10.85
CA SER A 377 11.77 2.35 -9.95
C SER A 377 12.62 2.42 -8.68
N GLY A 378 13.70 1.67 -8.60
CA GLY A 378 14.66 1.72 -7.50
C GLY A 378 15.36 3.07 -7.41
N VAL A 379 15.92 3.38 -6.25
CA VAL A 379 16.80 4.53 -6.06
C VAL A 379 18.04 4.36 -6.93
N ARG A 380 18.27 5.31 -7.83
CA ARG A 380 19.44 5.29 -8.71
C ARG A 380 20.70 5.69 -7.93
N LYS A 381 21.83 5.09 -8.26
CA LYS A 381 23.12 5.60 -7.81
C LYS A 381 23.28 7.02 -8.37
N ILE A 382 23.46 7.99 -7.49
CA ILE A 382 23.88 9.32 -7.92
C ILE A 382 25.40 9.22 -8.04
N ASN A 383 25.91 9.28 -9.26
CA ASN A 383 27.33 9.53 -9.43
C ASN A 383 27.58 10.93 -8.89
N ASN A 384 28.15 11.03 -7.71
CA ASN A 384 28.76 12.26 -7.26
C ASN A 384 30.03 12.41 -8.12
N ASP A 385 29.91 13.18 -9.21
CA ASP A 385 31.09 13.69 -9.93
C ASP A 385 31.91 14.62 -9.03
#